data_ad7f503ec7bab2d91dc11ccdb87380b9
#
_entry.id   ad7f503ec7bab2d91dc11ccdb87380b9
#
_cell.length_a   1.000
_cell.length_b   1.000
_cell.length_c   1.000
_cell.angle_alpha   90.00
_cell.angle_beta   90.00
_cell.angle_gamma   90.00
#
_symmetry.space_group_name_H-M   'P 1'
#
loop_
_entity.id
_entity.type
_entity.pdbx_description
1 polymer ?
#
loop_
_entity_poly.entity_id
_entity_poly.type
_entity_poly.pdbx_seq_one_letter_code
_entity_poly.pdbx_strand_id
1 'polypeptide(L)'
;YVYYGQGIDAAAAAGTAADNAGTVAEDLTIVGSLGTTTITAAAQDSARTTAEKINAVSGSTGVSATAQTYVRLASDNATSESYAIKINGVSSGNFTISSSQPEDAVRAINSVAGSTGVTAKSTATGSILLFDNDGDDITIENDAAGTSLEVQKMNYLGTETVGVSIDLAASGGNDATRVSGSIKTVSNDPFNITQAGTDSDNVAGVKTTNAAVGALAAAPTTYKITLANTGETVDISVAAQTAAGWQAAIDASSLVGSVTATVDGSSKVVLTGTTTLGDFTLKDAAGNAIALGTNVAGEEGQGIGYFVTGTADLSKVSDINVSTQAGAGLAI
;
A
#
# COMPACT_ATOMS: atom_id res chain seq x y z
N TYR A 1 -16.71 15.59 4.83
CA TYR A 1 -16.24 14.37 4.17
C TYR A 1 -14.79 14.15 4.53
N VAL A 2 -14.46 12.92 4.91
CA VAL A 2 -13.11 12.52 5.33
C VAL A 2 -12.75 11.23 4.59
N TYR A 3 -11.58 11.20 3.99
CA TYR A 3 -11.03 10.00 3.38
C TYR A 3 -9.67 9.66 4.00
N TYR A 4 -9.51 8.42 4.44
CA TYR A 4 -8.26 7.89 4.98
C TYR A 4 -7.59 7.03 3.92
N GLY A 5 -6.43 7.48 3.41
CA GLY A 5 -5.59 6.65 2.58
C GLY A 5 -4.99 5.50 3.39
N GLN A 6 -4.95 4.31 2.81
CA GLN A 6 -4.35 3.15 3.48
C GLN A 6 -2.83 3.24 3.57
N GLY A 7 -2.21 3.91 2.62
CA GLY A 7 -0.77 3.93 2.48
C GLY A 7 -0.22 2.61 1.90
N ILE A 8 1.09 2.53 1.80
CA ILE A 8 1.81 1.34 1.34
C ILE A 8 2.34 0.55 2.53
N ASP A 9 2.61 -0.72 2.32
CA ASP A 9 3.24 -1.59 3.30
C ASP A 9 4.65 -1.08 3.66
N ALA A 10 5.18 -1.55 4.79
CA ALA A 10 6.58 -1.37 5.10
C ALA A 10 7.45 -2.01 4.00
N ALA A 11 8.56 -1.38 3.66
CA ALA A 11 9.48 -1.93 2.68
C ALA A 11 10.07 -3.27 3.18
N ALA A 12 10.36 -4.19 2.28
CA ALA A 12 11.03 -5.44 2.61
C ALA A 12 12.36 -5.16 3.34
N ALA A 13 12.71 -6.03 4.30
CA ALA A 13 13.96 -5.91 5.03
C ALA A 13 15.17 -6.03 4.08
N ALA A 14 16.13 -5.13 4.22
CA ALA A 14 17.36 -5.07 3.44
C ALA A 14 18.52 -4.58 4.31
N GLY A 15 19.76 -4.74 3.87
CA GLY A 15 20.94 -4.22 4.60
C GLY A 15 21.04 -2.69 4.59
N THR A 16 20.21 -2.02 3.81
CA THR A 16 19.98 -0.56 3.82
C THR A 16 18.50 -0.32 3.53
N ALA A 17 17.86 0.58 4.27
CA ALA A 17 16.46 0.90 4.04
C ALA A 17 16.23 1.33 2.59
N ALA A 18 15.25 0.72 1.94
CA ALA A 18 14.87 1.05 0.58
C ALA A 18 14.42 2.53 0.47
N ASP A 19 14.48 3.08 -0.73
CA ASP A 19 13.87 4.37 -1.01
C ASP A 19 12.34 4.31 -0.86
N ASN A 20 11.72 5.48 -0.68
CA ASN A 20 10.27 5.56 -0.63
C ASN A 20 9.68 5.20 -2.00
N ALA A 21 8.98 4.06 -2.04
CA ALA A 21 8.25 3.59 -3.22
C ALA A 21 6.78 4.04 -3.23
N GLY A 22 6.35 4.81 -2.23
CA GLY A 22 4.96 5.26 -2.09
C GLY A 22 4.53 6.29 -3.10
N THR A 23 5.49 6.91 -3.79
CA THR A 23 5.22 7.91 -4.81
C THR A 23 6.13 7.70 -6.01
N VAL A 24 5.54 7.55 -7.16
CA VAL A 24 6.18 7.75 -8.46
C VAL A 24 5.80 9.13 -8.98
N ALA A 25 6.52 9.63 -9.97
CA ALA A 25 6.21 10.93 -10.56
C ALA A 25 4.88 10.84 -11.35
N GLU A 26 3.79 11.19 -10.69
CA GLU A 26 2.43 11.13 -11.24
C GLU A 26 1.58 12.35 -10.89
N ASP A 27 0.54 12.54 -11.70
CA ASP A 27 -0.42 13.61 -11.46
C ASP A 27 -1.60 13.09 -10.62
N LEU A 28 -1.93 13.85 -9.60
CA LEU A 28 -3.09 13.65 -8.75
C LEU A 28 -4.12 14.71 -9.05
N THR A 29 -5.26 14.33 -9.61
CA THR A 29 -6.37 15.24 -9.88
C THR A 29 -7.34 15.26 -8.72
N ILE A 30 -7.56 16.44 -8.15
CA ILE A 30 -8.46 16.69 -7.03
C ILE A 30 -9.68 17.43 -7.56
N VAL A 31 -10.83 16.80 -7.45
CA VAL A 31 -12.13 17.38 -7.84
C VAL A 31 -12.91 17.68 -6.57
N GLY A 32 -12.99 18.91 -6.19
CA GLY A 32 -13.71 19.36 -5.02
C GLY A 32 -14.83 20.36 -5.37
N SER A 33 -15.54 20.84 -4.37
CA SER A 33 -16.69 21.74 -4.54
C SER A 33 -16.31 23.12 -5.11
N LEU A 34 -15.07 23.56 -4.88
CA LEU A 34 -14.60 24.87 -5.40
C LEU A 34 -13.99 24.77 -6.79
N GLY A 35 -13.65 23.57 -7.25
CA GLY A 35 -13.08 23.34 -8.57
C GLY A 35 -12.22 22.10 -8.65
N THR A 36 -11.57 21.94 -9.79
CA THR A 36 -10.67 20.83 -10.09
C THR A 36 -9.26 21.34 -10.29
N THR A 37 -8.30 20.71 -9.64
CA THR A 37 -6.87 21.04 -9.79
C THR A 37 -6.06 19.75 -9.81
N THR A 38 -5.04 19.73 -10.66
CA THR A 38 -4.07 18.64 -10.73
C THR A 38 -2.78 19.08 -10.04
N ILE A 39 -2.25 18.22 -9.19
CA ILE A 39 -0.91 18.36 -8.60
C ILE A 39 -0.01 17.25 -9.12
N THR A 40 1.27 17.52 -9.27
CA THR A 40 2.27 16.50 -9.63
C THR A 40 3.00 16.04 -8.36
N ALA A 41 2.88 14.77 -8.03
CA ALA A 41 3.72 14.13 -7.04
C ALA A 41 5.06 13.78 -7.68
N ALA A 42 6.16 14.11 -7.01
CA ALA A 42 7.48 13.69 -7.45
C ALA A 42 7.80 12.30 -6.93
N ALA A 43 8.67 11.56 -7.64
CA ALA A 43 9.16 10.30 -7.13
C ALA A 43 9.78 10.48 -5.73
N GLN A 44 9.48 9.54 -4.84
CA GLN A 44 9.96 9.51 -3.45
C GLN A 44 9.41 10.62 -2.53
N ASP A 45 8.41 11.39 -2.95
CA ASP A 45 7.72 12.30 -2.04
C ASP A 45 7.20 11.54 -0.82
N SER A 46 7.40 12.08 0.38
CA SER A 46 6.77 11.55 1.58
C SER A 46 5.26 11.86 1.62
N ALA A 47 4.52 11.18 2.49
CA ALA A 47 3.11 11.50 2.71
C ALA A 47 2.92 12.96 3.11
N ARG A 48 3.83 13.51 3.92
CA ARG A 48 3.89 14.93 4.27
C ARG A 48 3.98 15.82 3.03
N THR A 49 4.97 15.58 2.16
CA THR A 49 5.17 16.39 0.96
C THR A 49 3.96 16.36 0.05
N THR A 50 3.34 15.19 -0.12
CA THR A 50 2.12 15.05 -0.91
C THR A 50 0.94 15.80 -0.25
N ALA A 51 0.78 15.70 1.06
CA ALA A 51 -0.26 16.46 1.78
C ALA A 51 -0.05 17.97 1.67
N GLU A 52 1.19 18.45 1.73
CA GLU A 52 1.53 19.87 1.51
C GLU A 52 1.14 20.35 0.10
N LYS A 53 1.38 19.53 -0.92
CA LYS A 53 0.95 19.81 -2.31
C LYS A 53 -0.57 19.90 -2.44
N ILE A 54 -1.31 18.99 -1.80
CA ILE A 54 -2.78 19.04 -1.74
C ILE A 54 -3.24 20.33 -1.05
N ASN A 55 -2.63 20.69 0.07
CA ASN A 55 -2.97 21.90 0.82
C ASN A 55 -2.67 23.18 0.03
N ALA A 56 -1.63 23.18 -0.81
CA ALA A 56 -1.32 24.32 -1.66
C ALA A 56 -2.44 24.67 -2.65
N VAL A 57 -3.28 23.69 -3.01
CA VAL A 57 -4.43 23.89 -3.92
C VAL A 57 -5.78 23.84 -3.20
N SER A 58 -5.79 23.80 -1.88
CA SER A 58 -7.03 23.71 -1.08
C SER A 58 -7.97 24.90 -1.30
N GLY A 59 -7.44 26.09 -1.54
CA GLY A 59 -8.24 27.28 -1.85
C GLY A 59 -9.00 27.19 -3.17
N SER A 60 -8.58 26.35 -4.10
CA SER A 60 -9.24 26.15 -5.40
C SER A 60 -10.03 24.84 -5.49
N THR A 61 -9.81 23.91 -4.57
CA THR A 61 -10.52 22.62 -4.56
C THR A 61 -11.50 22.48 -3.39
N GLY A 62 -11.24 23.15 -2.26
CA GLY A 62 -11.97 22.94 -1.02
C GLY A 62 -11.53 21.67 -0.27
N VAL A 63 -10.45 21.01 -0.70
CA VAL A 63 -9.92 19.80 -0.10
C VAL A 63 -8.61 20.10 0.62
N SER A 64 -8.48 19.66 1.85
CA SER A 64 -7.26 19.73 2.64
C SER A 64 -6.75 18.35 3.01
N ALA A 65 -5.47 18.24 3.35
CA ALA A 65 -4.83 16.98 3.69
C ALA A 65 -3.97 17.11 4.94
N THR A 66 -3.85 16.02 5.68
CA THR A 66 -2.87 15.83 6.75
C THR A 66 -2.23 14.47 6.58
N ALA A 67 -0.96 14.36 6.97
CA ALA A 67 -0.22 13.12 6.90
C ALA A 67 0.25 12.70 8.29
N GLN A 68 0.35 11.40 8.53
CA GLN A 68 0.92 10.82 9.74
C GLN A 68 1.60 9.50 9.40
N THR A 69 2.64 9.16 10.14
CA THR A 69 3.32 7.87 10.02
C THR A 69 3.26 7.15 11.35
N TYR A 70 2.71 5.94 11.35
CA TYR A 70 2.65 5.07 12.51
C TYR A 70 3.28 3.72 12.20
N VAL A 71 4.09 3.25 13.14
CA VAL A 71 4.82 1.97 13.03
C VAL A 71 4.68 1.21 14.34
N ARG A 72 4.32 -0.06 14.24
CA ARG A 72 4.41 -1.00 15.36
C ARG A 72 5.80 -1.63 15.35
N LEU A 73 6.44 -1.61 16.50
CA LEU A 73 7.71 -2.26 16.76
C LEU A 73 7.51 -3.29 17.87
N ALA A 74 7.99 -4.51 17.69
CA ALA A 74 7.83 -5.58 18.64
C ALA A 74 9.05 -6.49 18.70
N SER A 75 9.22 -7.15 19.85
CA SER A 75 10.14 -8.27 20.03
C SER A 75 9.34 -9.53 20.28
N ASP A 76 9.68 -10.61 19.60
CA ASP A 76 9.06 -11.92 19.81
C ASP A 76 9.64 -12.66 21.03
N ASN A 77 10.70 -12.12 21.64
CA ASN A 77 11.40 -12.77 22.74
C ASN A 77 10.60 -12.66 24.05
N ALA A 78 10.34 -13.78 24.67
CA ALA A 78 9.69 -13.84 25.99
C ALA A 78 10.60 -13.32 27.12
N THR A 79 11.92 -13.38 26.94
CA THR A 79 12.92 -12.84 27.86
C THR A 79 13.41 -11.49 27.37
N SER A 80 13.79 -10.62 28.32
CA SER A 80 14.36 -9.31 27.95
C SER A 80 15.70 -9.49 27.28
N GLU A 81 15.86 -8.87 26.13
CA GLU A 81 17.07 -8.82 25.34
C GLU A 81 17.52 -7.38 25.08
N SER A 82 18.82 -7.23 24.83
CA SER A 82 19.40 -5.92 24.56
C SER A 82 19.32 -5.61 23.07
N TYR A 83 18.78 -4.45 22.76
CA TYR A 83 18.67 -3.91 21.41
C TYR A 83 19.36 -2.55 21.31
N ALA A 84 19.72 -2.19 20.11
CA ALA A 84 19.97 -0.82 19.67
C ALA A 84 19.32 -0.66 18.29
N ILE A 85 18.68 0.44 18.04
CA ILE A 85 18.10 0.74 16.73
C ILE A 85 18.57 2.09 16.26
N LYS A 86 18.63 2.26 14.93
CA LYS A 86 18.71 3.59 14.33
C LYS A 86 17.35 3.96 13.75
N ILE A 87 16.88 5.13 14.10
CA ILE A 87 15.67 5.74 13.56
C ILE A 87 16.08 6.95 12.75
N ASN A 88 15.75 6.99 11.47
CA ASN A 88 16.16 8.05 10.55
C ASN A 88 17.69 8.30 10.63
N GLY A 89 18.47 7.22 10.77
CA GLY A 89 19.92 7.26 10.86
C GLY A 89 20.49 7.65 12.23
N VAL A 90 19.65 7.94 13.22
CA VAL A 90 20.08 8.34 14.57
C VAL A 90 19.93 7.17 15.53
N SER A 91 21.02 6.81 16.23
CA SER A 91 21.01 5.71 17.20
C SER A 91 20.22 6.08 18.45
N SER A 92 19.35 5.17 18.87
CA SER A 92 18.64 5.26 20.15
C SER A 92 19.52 4.99 21.38
N GLY A 93 20.74 4.46 21.16
CA GLY A 93 21.49 3.81 22.23
C GLY A 93 20.91 2.45 22.60
N ASN A 94 21.53 1.78 23.55
CA ASN A 94 21.09 0.46 24.00
C ASN A 94 19.86 0.56 24.92
N PHE A 95 18.94 -0.39 24.74
CA PHE A 95 17.78 -0.57 25.60
C PHE A 95 17.44 -2.07 25.68
N THR A 96 16.60 -2.43 26.63
CA THR A 96 16.11 -3.81 26.78
C THR A 96 14.62 -3.87 26.54
N ILE A 97 14.17 -4.85 25.76
CA ILE A 97 12.75 -5.17 25.60
C ILE A 97 12.50 -6.65 25.66
N SER A 98 11.28 -7.00 26.07
CA SER A 98 10.68 -8.30 25.86
C SER A 98 9.26 -8.08 25.29
N SER A 99 8.59 -9.16 24.94
CA SER A 99 7.20 -9.11 24.45
C SER A 99 6.19 -8.46 25.42
N SER A 100 6.58 -8.19 26.66
CA SER A 100 5.70 -7.62 27.70
C SER A 100 6.25 -6.37 28.41
N GLN A 101 7.48 -5.93 28.09
CA GLN A 101 8.14 -4.80 28.76
C GLN A 101 8.79 -3.84 27.76
N PRO A 102 8.01 -2.93 27.15
CA PRO A 102 8.50 -2.03 26.12
C PRO A 102 9.05 -0.68 26.65
N GLU A 103 8.92 -0.40 27.96
CA GLU A 103 9.13 0.96 28.50
C GLU A 103 10.57 1.46 28.38
N ASP A 104 11.55 0.57 28.42
CA ASP A 104 12.95 0.95 28.28
C ASP A 104 13.24 1.43 26.85
N ALA A 105 12.72 0.73 25.86
CA ALA A 105 12.79 1.13 24.46
C ALA A 105 12.07 2.47 24.22
N VAL A 106 10.89 2.66 24.80
CA VAL A 106 10.13 3.93 24.68
C VAL A 106 10.97 5.10 25.19
N ARG A 107 11.65 4.94 26.33
CA ARG A 107 12.56 5.98 26.87
C ARG A 107 13.75 6.24 25.96
N ALA A 108 14.40 5.17 25.48
CA ALA A 108 15.55 5.31 24.59
C ALA A 108 15.21 6.02 23.29
N ILE A 109 14.10 5.64 22.65
CA ILE A 109 13.63 6.26 21.41
C ILE A 109 13.24 7.72 21.64
N ASN A 110 12.49 8.01 22.70
CA ASN A 110 12.07 9.38 23.01
C ASN A 110 13.24 10.31 23.37
N SER A 111 14.35 9.75 23.86
CA SER A 111 15.56 10.55 24.16
C SER A 111 16.18 11.19 22.91
N VAL A 112 15.94 10.60 21.73
CA VAL A 112 16.44 11.09 20.43
C VAL A 112 15.34 11.68 19.54
N ALA A 113 14.13 11.82 20.06
CA ALA A 113 12.98 12.31 19.28
C ALA A 113 13.22 13.70 18.66
N GLY A 114 13.93 14.57 19.34
CA GLY A 114 14.28 15.90 18.80
C GLY A 114 15.18 15.86 17.56
N SER A 115 15.91 14.77 17.34
CA SER A 115 16.78 14.57 16.16
C SER A 115 16.15 13.69 15.09
N THR A 116 15.23 12.83 15.47
CA THR A 116 14.58 11.87 14.56
C THR A 116 13.24 12.34 14.01
N GLY A 117 12.56 13.25 14.71
CA GLY A 117 11.16 13.59 14.45
C GLY A 117 10.16 12.53 14.95
N VAL A 118 10.65 11.39 15.46
CA VAL A 118 9.83 10.23 15.81
C VAL A 118 9.72 10.12 17.32
N THR A 119 8.50 9.92 17.79
CA THR A 119 8.19 9.63 19.20
C THR A 119 7.65 8.22 19.37
N ALA A 120 7.72 7.70 20.59
CA ALA A 120 7.31 6.34 20.92
C ALA A 120 6.37 6.32 22.12
N LYS A 121 5.45 5.37 22.12
CA LYS A 121 4.62 5.01 23.28
C LYS A 121 4.42 3.50 23.36
N SER A 122 4.26 2.97 24.55
CA SER A 122 3.88 1.58 24.75
C SER A 122 2.41 1.35 24.37
N THR A 123 2.11 0.13 23.91
CA THR A 123 0.75 -0.31 23.65
C THR A 123 0.28 -1.25 24.76
N ALA A 124 -1.02 -1.46 24.86
CA ALA A 124 -1.60 -2.41 25.81
C ALA A 124 -1.18 -3.86 25.58
N THR A 125 -0.67 -4.18 24.38
CA THR A 125 -0.20 -5.51 24.00
C THR A 125 1.29 -5.71 24.22
N GLY A 126 2.01 -4.73 24.82
CA GLY A 126 3.44 -4.82 25.08
C GLY A 126 4.33 -4.47 23.89
N SER A 127 3.77 -4.06 22.77
CA SER A 127 4.52 -3.52 21.63
C SER A 127 4.74 -2.00 21.77
N ILE A 128 5.57 -1.47 20.90
CA ILE A 128 5.89 -0.03 20.84
C ILE A 128 5.21 0.55 19.61
N LEU A 129 4.52 1.65 19.76
CA LEU A 129 4.02 2.46 18.66
C LEU A 129 4.96 3.65 18.46
N LEU A 130 5.64 3.67 17.32
CA LEU A 130 6.41 4.81 16.84
C LEU A 130 5.49 5.68 15.99
N PHE A 131 5.68 7.00 16.07
CA PHE A 131 4.89 7.90 15.23
C PHE A 131 5.64 9.19 14.90
N ASP A 132 5.41 9.64 13.68
CA ASP A 132 5.73 10.96 13.17
C ASP A 132 4.42 11.66 12.81
N ASN A 133 4.17 12.80 13.45
CA ASN A 133 2.91 13.54 13.30
C ASN A 133 2.83 14.36 12.01
N ASP A 134 3.95 14.53 11.34
CA ASP A 134 4.03 15.29 10.10
C ASP A 134 3.89 14.38 8.87
N GLY A 135 4.04 13.06 9.04
CA GLY A 135 3.91 12.08 7.99
C GLY A 135 5.17 11.91 7.14
N ASP A 136 6.33 12.24 7.70
CA ASP A 136 7.61 11.88 7.10
C ASP A 136 7.84 10.36 7.18
N ASP A 137 8.68 9.85 6.31
CA ASP A 137 9.06 8.44 6.34
C ASP A 137 9.86 8.13 7.61
N ILE A 138 9.66 6.94 8.16
CA ILE A 138 10.45 6.42 9.26
C ILE A 138 11.32 5.29 8.74
N THR A 139 12.64 5.46 8.77
CA THR A 139 13.58 4.35 8.57
C THR A 139 13.96 3.75 9.90
N ILE A 140 13.99 2.42 9.96
CA ILE A 140 14.37 1.65 11.15
C ILE A 140 15.45 0.68 10.75
N GLU A 141 16.56 0.66 11.48
CA GLU A 141 17.65 -0.28 11.34
C GLU A 141 17.89 -0.94 12.69
N ASN A 142 17.92 -2.28 12.71
CA ASN A 142 18.29 -3.06 13.88
C ASN A 142 19.81 -3.09 13.99
N ASP A 143 20.36 -2.36 14.94
CA ASP A 143 21.81 -2.26 15.18
C ASP A 143 22.28 -3.24 16.28
N ALA A 144 21.39 -4.14 16.72
CA ALA A 144 21.70 -5.16 17.73
C ALA A 144 22.31 -6.42 17.12
N ALA A 145 23.30 -6.98 17.79
CA ALA A 145 23.88 -8.26 17.41
C ALA A 145 23.06 -9.41 18.00
N GLY A 146 22.64 -10.34 17.13
CA GLY A 146 22.09 -11.62 17.58
C GLY A 146 20.58 -11.68 17.84
N THR A 147 19.84 -10.56 17.70
CA THR A 147 18.39 -10.51 17.93
C THR A 147 17.66 -9.95 16.75
N SER A 148 16.48 -10.49 16.43
CA SER A 148 15.56 -9.95 15.41
C SER A 148 14.54 -9.00 16.01
N LEU A 149 13.97 -8.14 15.19
CA LEU A 149 13.00 -7.12 15.56
C LEU A 149 11.87 -7.08 14.53
N GLU A 150 10.63 -7.14 14.98
CA GLU A 150 9.46 -7.07 14.10
C GLU A 150 9.02 -5.62 13.92
N VAL A 151 8.81 -5.22 12.66
CA VAL A 151 8.32 -3.90 12.26
C VAL A 151 7.08 -4.07 11.41
N GLN A 152 6.02 -3.33 11.69
CA GLN A 152 4.80 -3.34 10.87
C GLN A 152 4.21 -1.94 10.75
N LYS A 153 3.77 -1.58 9.53
CA LYS A 153 3.06 -0.34 9.31
C LYS A 153 1.72 -0.35 10.05
N MET A 154 1.30 0.80 10.52
CA MET A 154 -0.04 1.04 11.07
C MET A 154 -0.81 1.98 10.14
N ASN A 155 -2.15 1.94 10.25
CA ASN A 155 -3.03 2.86 9.53
C ASN A 155 -2.83 4.32 9.99
N TYR A 156 -3.48 5.26 9.32
CA TYR A 156 -3.42 6.70 9.65
C TYR A 156 -3.74 6.99 11.13
N LEU A 157 -4.58 6.21 11.76
CA LEU A 157 -4.99 6.42 13.17
C LEU A 157 -4.05 5.73 14.17
N GLY A 158 -3.11 4.90 13.71
CA GLY A 158 -2.25 4.11 14.58
C GLY A 158 -2.99 3.02 15.38
N THR A 159 -4.13 2.55 14.89
CA THR A 159 -5.01 1.61 15.60
C THR A 159 -4.99 0.21 15.01
N GLU A 160 -4.70 0.06 13.73
CA GLU A 160 -4.72 -1.20 13.02
C GLU A 160 -3.44 -1.36 12.20
N THR A 161 -2.96 -2.60 12.08
CA THR A 161 -1.81 -2.93 11.24
C THR A 161 -2.21 -2.94 9.77
N VAL A 162 -1.27 -2.52 8.91
CA VAL A 162 -1.41 -2.53 7.44
C VAL A 162 -0.32 -3.42 6.87
N GLY A 163 -0.69 -4.29 5.95
CA GLY A 163 0.23 -5.20 5.30
C GLY A 163 0.83 -6.25 6.23
N VAL A 164 1.96 -6.81 5.80
CA VAL A 164 2.68 -7.85 6.55
C VAL A 164 3.69 -7.24 7.51
N SER A 165 3.99 -7.97 8.58
CA SER A 165 5.13 -7.64 9.45
C SER A 165 6.45 -7.92 8.73
N ILE A 166 7.45 -7.11 9.01
CA ILE A 166 8.81 -7.23 8.48
C ILE A 166 9.73 -7.60 9.64
N ASP A 167 10.40 -8.72 9.51
CA ASP A 167 11.42 -9.13 10.47
C ASP A 167 12.78 -8.55 10.06
N LEU A 168 13.30 -7.66 10.88
CA LEU A 168 14.66 -7.14 10.75
C LEU A 168 15.63 -8.12 11.40
N ALA A 169 16.56 -8.63 10.61
CA ALA A 169 17.63 -9.49 11.11
C ALA A 169 18.53 -8.74 12.11
N ALA A 170 19.41 -9.47 12.75
CA ALA A 170 20.52 -8.87 13.50
C ALA A 170 21.39 -7.97 12.61
N SER A 171 22.06 -7.00 13.23
CA SER A 171 22.95 -6.05 12.56
C SER A 171 23.92 -6.73 11.58
N GLY A 172 24.01 -6.16 10.38
CA GLY A 172 24.84 -6.66 9.28
C GLY A 172 24.13 -7.65 8.34
N GLY A 173 22.85 -7.93 8.57
CA GLY A 173 21.99 -8.72 7.68
C GLY A 173 21.00 -7.86 6.91
N ASN A 174 19.80 -8.40 6.68
CA ASN A 174 18.64 -7.61 6.22
C ASN A 174 18.01 -6.95 7.46
N ASP A 175 18.61 -5.91 7.94
CA ASP A 175 18.37 -5.30 9.24
C ASP A 175 17.69 -3.92 9.19
N ALA A 176 17.37 -3.43 8.00
CA ALA A 176 16.76 -2.12 7.80
C ALA A 176 15.47 -2.18 6.99
N THR A 177 14.53 -1.30 7.31
CA THR A 177 13.30 -1.06 6.54
C THR A 177 12.93 0.42 6.53
N ARG A 178 12.00 0.78 5.63
CA ARG A 178 11.35 2.09 5.58
C ARG A 178 9.84 1.93 5.69
N VAL A 179 9.23 2.75 6.50
CA VAL A 179 7.77 2.87 6.62
C VAL A 179 7.35 4.26 6.21
N SER A 180 6.56 4.34 5.15
CA SER A 180 6.00 5.60 4.66
C SER A 180 4.71 5.95 5.39
N GLY A 181 4.36 7.23 5.40
CA GLY A 181 3.17 7.75 6.03
C GLY A 181 1.87 7.37 5.34
N SER A 182 0.78 7.82 5.91
CA SER A 182 -0.57 7.76 5.34
C SER A 182 -1.17 9.17 5.31
N ILE A 183 -2.05 9.43 4.35
CA ILE A 183 -2.70 10.74 4.17
C ILE A 183 -4.18 10.64 4.51
N LYS A 184 -4.68 11.62 5.23
CA LYS A 184 -6.10 11.88 5.41
C LYS A 184 -6.47 13.14 4.66
N THR A 185 -7.49 13.06 3.82
CA THR A 185 -8.07 14.22 3.13
C THR A 185 -9.43 14.57 3.72
N VAL A 186 -9.74 15.86 3.75
CA VAL A 186 -10.95 16.42 4.36
C VAL A 186 -11.52 17.51 3.48
N SER A 187 -12.85 17.52 3.33
CA SER A 187 -13.59 18.62 2.70
C SER A 187 -14.95 18.78 3.38
N ASN A 188 -15.53 19.97 3.33
CA ASN A 188 -16.90 20.20 3.78
C ASN A 188 -17.94 19.63 2.83
N ASP A 189 -17.57 19.45 1.57
CA ASP A 189 -18.42 18.96 0.49
C ASP A 189 -17.85 17.65 -0.09
N PRO A 190 -18.65 16.88 -0.84
CA PRO A 190 -18.17 15.71 -1.57
C PRO A 190 -17.00 16.06 -2.48
N PHE A 191 -16.01 15.20 -2.54
CA PHE A 191 -14.83 15.35 -3.38
C PHE A 191 -14.39 14.02 -3.96
N ASN A 192 -13.56 14.10 -4.99
CA ASN A 192 -12.97 12.94 -5.63
C ASN A 192 -11.48 13.19 -5.85
N ILE A 193 -10.67 12.18 -5.66
CA ILE A 193 -9.24 12.20 -5.95
C ILE A 193 -8.93 11.05 -6.90
N THR A 194 -8.42 11.39 -8.08
CA THR A 194 -8.01 10.43 -9.09
C THR A 194 -6.51 10.55 -9.33
N GLN A 195 -5.86 9.43 -9.49
CA GLN A 195 -4.49 9.37 -9.97
C GLN A 195 -4.55 9.30 -11.49
N ALA A 196 -3.89 10.24 -12.17
CA ALA A 196 -3.74 10.22 -13.61
C ALA A 196 -2.37 9.67 -13.95
N GLY A 197 -2.27 8.38 -13.99
CA GLY A 197 -1.10 7.70 -14.51
C GLY A 197 -1.51 6.81 -15.67
N THR A 198 -0.53 6.34 -16.38
CA THR A 198 -0.66 5.19 -17.30
C THR A 198 -0.78 3.89 -16.51
N ASP A 199 -1.01 3.99 -15.19
CA ASP A 199 -1.16 2.86 -14.32
C ASP A 199 -2.47 2.15 -14.63
N SER A 200 -2.31 1.13 -15.38
CA SER A 200 -3.22 0.02 -15.31
C SER A 200 -2.84 -0.78 -14.06
N ASP A 201 -3.58 -0.61 -12.99
CA ASP A 201 -3.50 -1.50 -11.85
C ASP A 201 -3.70 -2.93 -12.39
N ASN A 202 -2.68 -3.76 -12.30
CA ASN A 202 -2.61 -5.10 -12.84
C ASN A 202 -2.49 -5.26 -14.36
N VAL A 203 -1.26 -5.25 -14.82
CA VAL A 203 -0.90 -5.88 -16.09
C VAL A 203 -0.49 -7.32 -15.80
N ALA A 204 -1.36 -8.25 -16.10
CA ALA A 204 -1.11 -9.65 -15.90
C ALA A 204 -0.89 -10.36 -17.24
N GLY A 205 0.27 -10.95 -17.42
CA GLY A 205 0.58 -11.69 -18.63
C GLY A 205 0.19 -13.16 -18.55
N VAL A 206 -0.71 -13.60 -19.41
CA VAL A 206 -1.04 -15.02 -19.59
C VAL A 206 -0.46 -15.48 -20.93
N LYS A 207 0.34 -16.54 -20.96
CA LYS A 207 0.89 -17.04 -22.23
C LYS A 207 -0.19 -17.69 -23.08
N THR A 208 -0.21 -17.35 -24.36
CA THR A 208 -1.10 -17.96 -25.36
C THR A 208 -0.62 -19.33 -25.84
N THR A 209 0.63 -19.71 -25.59
CA THR A 209 1.17 -21.02 -25.96
C THR A 209 1.78 -21.74 -24.77
N ASN A 210 1.53 -23.03 -24.68
CA ASN A 210 1.81 -23.93 -23.57
C ASN A 210 3.26 -24.13 -23.16
N ALA A 211 4.23 -23.45 -23.72
CA ALA A 211 5.58 -23.97 -23.64
C ALA A 211 6.41 -23.53 -22.44
N ALA A 212 5.96 -22.60 -21.59
CA ALA A 212 6.81 -22.12 -20.52
C ALA A 212 6.11 -21.49 -19.28
N VAL A 213 4.81 -21.52 -19.16
CA VAL A 213 4.07 -21.17 -17.93
C VAL A 213 3.16 -22.32 -17.65
N GLY A 214 3.20 -22.88 -16.46
CA GLY A 214 2.43 -24.07 -16.10
C GLY A 214 1.07 -24.09 -16.78
N ALA A 215 0.83 -25.12 -17.57
CA ALA A 215 -0.17 -25.29 -18.58
C ALA A 215 -1.49 -24.55 -18.31
N LEU A 216 -1.76 -23.50 -19.08
CA LEU A 216 -3.14 -23.10 -19.32
C LEU A 216 -3.85 -24.31 -19.94
N ALA A 217 -4.97 -24.71 -19.37
CA ALA A 217 -5.77 -25.75 -19.95
C ALA A 217 -6.15 -25.42 -21.40
N ALA A 218 -6.28 -26.44 -22.24
CA ALA A 218 -6.74 -26.22 -23.61
C ALA A 218 -8.15 -25.57 -23.57
N ALA A 219 -8.39 -24.55 -24.40
CA ALA A 219 -9.71 -23.93 -24.53
C ALA A 219 -10.76 -24.93 -25.08
N PRO A 220 -12.04 -24.79 -24.72
CA PRO A 220 -12.61 -23.76 -23.86
C PRO A 220 -12.37 -24.04 -22.38
N THR A 221 -12.07 -23.00 -21.61
CA THR A 221 -11.79 -23.13 -20.18
C THR A 221 -12.38 -21.97 -19.40
N THR A 222 -12.96 -22.27 -18.24
CA THR A 222 -13.45 -21.28 -17.29
C THR A 222 -12.33 -20.89 -16.34
N TYR A 223 -12.17 -19.59 -16.15
CA TYR A 223 -11.27 -19.00 -15.19
C TYR A 223 -12.05 -18.17 -14.20
N LYS A 224 -11.45 -17.91 -13.05
CA LYS A 224 -12.00 -17.07 -11.98
C LYS A 224 -11.10 -15.87 -11.78
N ILE A 225 -11.63 -14.66 -12.00
CA ILE A 225 -10.98 -13.41 -11.64
C ILE A 225 -11.56 -12.96 -10.31
N THR A 226 -10.71 -12.78 -9.29
CA THR A 226 -11.12 -12.24 -7.99
C THR A 226 -10.52 -10.87 -7.83
N LEU A 227 -11.38 -9.87 -7.61
CA LEU A 227 -11.00 -8.48 -7.41
C LEU A 227 -10.56 -8.27 -5.96
N ALA A 228 -9.40 -7.66 -5.74
CA ALA A 228 -8.87 -7.45 -4.40
C ALA A 228 -9.68 -6.41 -3.61
N ASN A 229 -10.19 -5.38 -4.27
CA ASN A 229 -10.92 -4.28 -3.65
C ASN A 229 -12.30 -4.67 -3.13
N THR A 230 -13.02 -5.58 -3.83
CA THR A 230 -14.37 -6.01 -3.46
C THR A 230 -14.44 -7.43 -2.94
N GLY A 231 -13.41 -8.27 -3.22
CA GLY A 231 -13.45 -9.70 -2.99
C GLY A 231 -14.40 -10.43 -3.95
N GLU A 232 -15.02 -9.73 -4.91
CA GLU A 232 -15.90 -10.33 -5.91
C GLU A 232 -15.11 -11.29 -6.79
N THR A 233 -15.70 -12.46 -7.06
CA THR A 233 -15.13 -13.43 -8.00
C THR A 233 -16.04 -13.54 -9.22
N VAL A 234 -15.47 -13.29 -10.39
CA VAL A 234 -16.16 -13.35 -11.68
C VAL A 234 -15.64 -14.53 -12.48
N ASP A 235 -16.55 -15.38 -12.93
CA ASP A 235 -16.24 -16.52 -13.81
C ASP A 235 -16.21 -16.04 -15.26
N ILE A 236 -15.12 -16.31 -15.97
CA ILE A 236 -14.95 -16.03 -17.39
C ILE A 236 -14.71 -17.31 -18.16
N SER A 237 -15.45 -17.55 -19.23
CA SER A 237 -15.30 -18.73 -20.09
C SER A 237 -14.57 -18.34 -21.38
N VAL A 238 -13.30 -18.75 -21.45
CA VAL A 238 -12.42 -18.43 -22.56
C VAL A 238 -12.50 -19.52 -23.63
N ALA A 239 -13.04 -19.16 -24.79
CA ALA A 239 -13.21 -20.10 -25.91
C ALA A 239 -11.91 -20.35 -26.68
N ALA A 240 -10.98 -19.41 -26.67
CA ALA A 240 -9.68 -19.52 -27.29
C ALA A 240 -8.62 -18.82 -26.45
N GLN A 241 -7.44 -19.41 -26.32
CA GLN A 241 -6.31 -18.82 -25.56
C GLN A 241 -5.58 -17.74 -26.39
N THR A 242 -6.33 -16.75 -26.85
CA THR A 242 -5.85 -15.59 -27.58
C THR A 242 -6.37 -14.32 -26.93
N ALA A 243 -5.74 -13.16 -27.17
CA ALA A 243 -6.23 -11.90 -26.65
C ALA A 243 -7.70 -11.65 -27.03
N ALA A 244 -8.09 -11.95 -28.25
CA ALA A 244 -9.48 -11.81 -28.70
C ALA A 244 -10.44 -12.77 -27.95
N GLY A 245 -10.01 -14.01 -27.69
CA GLY A 245 -10.79 -14.98 -26.92
C GLY A 245 -10.97 -14.57 -25.45
N TRP A 246 -9.92 -14.05 -24.84
CA TRP A 246 -9.97 -13.49 -23.49
C TRP A 246 -10.82 -12.22 -23.45
N GLN A 247 -10.65 -11.28 -24.40
CA GLN A 247 -11.46 -10.08 -24.46
C GLN A 247 -12.95 -10.41 -24.63
N ALA A 248 -13.30 -11.34 -25.51
CA ALA A 248 -14.69 -11.77 -25.69
C ALA A 248 -15.29 -12.38 -24.40
N ALA A 249 -14.51 -13.14 -23.65
CA ALA A 249 -14.94 -13.69 -22.36
C ALA A 249 -15.14 -12.59 -21.30
N ILE A 250 -14.26 -11.59 -21.28
CA ILE A 250 -14.36 -10.41 -20.40
C ILE A 250 -15.60 -9.59 -20.75
N ASP A 251 -15.82 -9.31 -22.04
CA ASP A 251 -16.96 -8.51 -22.52
C ASP A 251 -18.31 -9.19 -22.25
N ALA A 252 -18.31 -10.52 -22.12
CA ALA A 252 -19.50 -11.28 -21.74
C ALA A 252 -19.72 -11.35 -20.21
N SER A 253 -18.85 -10.76 -19.40
CA SER A 253 -18.88 -10.78 -17.95
C SER A 253 -19.19 -9.39 -17.36
N SER A 254 -19.30 -9.32 -16.03
CA SER A 254 -19.42 -8.06 -15.30
C SER A 254 -18.15 -7.18 -15.36
N LEU A 255 -17.04 -7.70 -15.90
CA LEU A 255 -15.78 -6.98 -16.05
C LEU A 255 -15.66 -6.17 -17.36
N VAL A 256 -16.72 -6.16 -18.18
CA VAL A 256 -16.76 -5.39 -19.44
C VAL A 256 -16.44 -3.92 -19.20
N GLY A 257 -15.49 -3.40 -19.97
CA GLY A 257 -15.01 -2.02 -19.83
C GLY A 257 -14.08 -1.77 -18.60
N SER A 258 -13.93 -2.75 -17.73
CA SER A 258 -13.06 -2.66 -16.55
C SER A 258 -11.75 -3.43 -16.71
N VAL A 259 -11.75 -4.47 -17.52
CA VAL A 259 -10.55 -5.26 -17.87
C VAL A 259 -10.46 -5.34 -19.40
N THR A 260 -9.27 -5.24 -19.92
CA THR A 260 -8.96 -5.44 -21.35
C THR A 260 -7.92 -6.54 -21.52
N ALA A 261 -7.98 -7.24 -22.64
CA ALA A 261 -7.01 -8.24 -23.02
C ALA A 261 -6.26 -7.84 -24.29
N THR A 262 -4.94 -7.77 -24.19
CA THR A 262 -4.04 -7.43 -25.29
C THR A 262 -2.96 -8.50 -25.45
N VAL A 263 -2.04 -8.33 -26.39
CA VAL A 263 -0.88 -9.22 -26.57
C VAL A 263 0.39 -8.37 -26.45
N ASP A 264 1.32 -8.84 -25.63
CA ASP A 264 2.66 -8.24 -25.53
C ASP A 264 3.59 -8.66 -26.68
N GLY A 265 4.78 -8.07 -26.73
CA GLY A 265 5.82 -8.40 -27.71
C GLY A 265 6.36 -9.84 -27.64
N SER A 266 5.97 -10.61 -26.61
CA SER A 266 6.36 -12.01 -26.37
C SER A 266 5.21 -12.99 -26.63
N SER A 267 4.15 -12.57 -27.29
CA SER A 267 2.95 -13.36 -27.57
C SER A 267 2.22 -13.85 -26.29
N LYS A 268 2.29 -13.07 -25.21
CA LYS A 268 1.48 -13.34 -24.01
C LYS A 268 0.21 -12.52 -24.08
N VAL A 269 -0.88 -13.10 -23.61
CA VAL A 269 -2.10 -12.32 -23.33
C VAL A 269 -1.87 -11.52 -22.05
N VAL A 270 -2.03 -10.22 -22.17
CA VAL A 270 -1.93 -9.27 -21.05
C VAL A 270 -3.32 -8.81 -20.69
N LEU A 271 -3.69 -9.03 -19.43
CA LEU A 271 -4.94 -8.53 -18.86
C LEU A 271 -4.63 -7.22 -18.12
N THR A 272 -5.30 -6.16 -18.53
CA THR A 272 -5.12 -4.82 -17.96
C THR A 272 -6.43 -4.39 -17.32
N GLY A 273 -6.40 -4.14 -16.00
CA GLY A 273 -7.51 -3.53 -15.27
C GLY A 273 -7.50 -2.01 -15.40
N THR A 274 -8.65 -1.37 -15.22
CA THR A 274 -8.72 0.08 -15.04
C THR A 274 -8.26 0.46 -13.63
N THR A 275 -7.80 1.69 -13.45
CA THR A 275 -7.34 2.22 -12.14
C THR A 275 -8.41 2.10 -11.03
N THR A 276 -9.68 2.04 -11.39
CA THR A 276 -10.80 1.89 -10.44
C THR A 276 -11.06 0.44 -10.01
N LEU A 277 -10.51 -0.53 -10.75
CA LEU A 277 -10.73 -1.94 -10.48
C LEU A 277 -9.89 -2.46 -9.31
N GLY A 278 -8.69 -1.92 -9.12
CA GLY A 278 -7.70 -2.44 -8.19
C GLY A 278 -7.10 -3.76 -8.63
N ASP A 279 -6.32 -4.37 -7.76
CA ASP A 279 -5.67 -5.65 -8.01
C ASP A 279 -6.66 -6.79 -8.23
N PHE A 280 -6.27 -7.75 -9.04
CA PHE A 280 -7.03 -8.97 -9.22
C PHE A 280 -6.12 -10.22 -9.25
N THR A 281 -6.68 -11.34 -8.89
CA THR A 281 -6.02 -12.65 -9.00
C THR A 281 -6.75 -13.52 -10.03
N LEU A 282 -6.01 -14.39 -10.69
CA LEU A 282 -6.54 -15.34 -11.64
C LEU A 282 -6.42 -16.78 -11.10
N LYS A 283 -7.49 -17.55 -11.22
CA LYS A 283 -7.52 -18.97 -10.87
C LYS A 283 -8.12 -19.77 -12.00
N ASP A 284 -7.77 -21.07 -12.07
CA ASP A 284 -8.45 -22.02 -12.93
C ASP A 284 -9.83 -22.41 -12.35
N ALA A 285 -10.59 -23.21 -13.09
CA ALA A 285 -11.90 -23.70 -12.66
C ALA A 285 -11.84 -24.52 -11.35
N ALA A 286 -10.73 -25.16 -11.07
CA ALA A 286 -10.49 -25.94 -9.86
C ALA A 286 -10.09 -25.06 -8.65
N GLY A 287 -9.85 -23.76 -8.87
CA GLY A 287 -9.45 -22.81 -7.84
C GLY A 287 -7.94 -22.69 -7.63
N ASN A 288 -7.14 -23.35 -8.48
CA ASN A 288 -5.68 -23.21 -8.41
C ASN A 288 -5.26 -21.85 -8.95
N ALA A 289 -4.33 -21.19 -8.26
CA ALA A 289 -3.79 -19.92 -8.71
C ALA A 289 -3.05 -20.10 -10.04
N ILE A 290 -3.38 -19.25 -11.01
CA ILE A 290 -2.59 -19.07 -12.21
C ILE A 290 -1.64 -17.90 -11.95
N ALA A 291 -0.34 -18.17 -12.02
CA ALA A 291 0.65 -17.13 -11.88
C ALA A 291 0.45 -16.13 -13.02
N LEU A 292 0.03 -14.95 -12.65
CA LEU A 292 0.07 -13.79 -13.51
C LEU A 292 1.55 -13.44 -13.67
N GLY A 293 1.99 -13.16 -14.90
CA GLY A 293 3.36 -12.71 -15.12
C GLY A 293 3.65 -11.50 -14.23
N THR A 294 4.93 -11.29 -13.92
CA THR A 294 5.33 -10.06 -13.25
C THR A 294 4.78 -8.88 -14.05
N ASN A 295 4.14 -7.98 -13.36
CA ASN A 295 3.74 -6.71 -13.91
C ASN A 295 4.91 -6.05 -14.64
N VAL A 296 4.59 -5.27 -15.65
CA VAL A 296 5.62 -4.45 -16.31
C VAL A 296 6.25 -3.61 -15.21
N ALA A 297 7.59 -3.73 -15.08
CA ALA A 297 8.31 -3.05 -14.03
C ALA A 297 7.95 -1.55 -14.04
N GLY A 298 7.38 -1.08 -12.97
CA GLY A 298 6.96 0.31 -12.81
C GLY A 298 5.45 0.56 -12.77
N GLU A 299 4.60 -0.44 -12.96
CA GLU A 299 3.15 -0.18 -13.09
C GLU A 299 2.26 -0.80 -12.00
N GLU A 300 2.74 -1.78 -11.25
CA GLU A 300 1.98 -2.37 -10.16
C GLU A 300 2.15 -1.59 -8.86
N GLY A 301 1.06 -1.12 -8.30
CA GLY A 301 1.06 -0.36 -7.07
C GLY A 301 1.86 0.94 -7.18
N GLN A 302 2.10 1.40 -8.41
CA GLN A 302 2.91 2.57 -8.71
C GLN A 302 2.01 3.74 -8.72
N GLY A 303 1.22 4.15 -8.23
CA GLY A 303 0.53 5.41 -8.10
C GLY A 303 1.06 6.21 -6.92
N ILE A 304 0.33 7.16 -6.48
CA ILE A 304 0.58 7.79 -5.20
C ILE A 304 0.10 6.81 -4.12
N GLY A 305 0.99 5.92 -3.67
CA GLY A 305 0.67 4.79 -2.79
C GLY A 305 0.11 5.16 -1.41
N TYR A 306 -0.12 6.43 -1.14
CA TYR A 306 -0.80 6.92 0.05
C TYR A 306 -2.33 6.88 -0.06
N PHE A 307 -2.85 6.69 -1.28
CA PHE A 307 -4.26 6.50 -1.56
C PHE A 307 -4.48 5.05 -2.01
N VAL A 308 -5.63 4.50 -1.68
CA VAL A 308 -6.04 3.22 -2.26
C VAL A 308 -6.13 3.40 -3.76
N THR A 309 -5.65 2.41 -4.50
CA THR A 309 -5.83 2.35 -5.95
C THR A 309 -7.30 2.56 -6.28
N GLY A 310 -7.55 3.50 -7.17
CA GLY A 310 -8.90 3.89 -7.54
C GLY A 310 -9.31 5.27 -7.05
N THR A 311 -10.51 5.60 -7.36
CA THR A 311 -11.11 6.89 -7.11
C THR A 311 -11.76 6.93 -5.74
N ALA A 312 -11.35 7.83 -4.86
CA ALA A 312 -12.11 8.14 -3.66
C ALA A 312 -13.31 9.04 -4.01
N ASP A 313 -14.40 8.44 -4.49
CA ASP A 313 -15.66 9.15 -4.74
C ASP A 313 -16.55 9.07 -3.50
N LEU A 314 -16.42 10.03 -2.60
CA LEU A 314 -17.23 10.14 -1.39
C LEU A 314 -18.60 10.77 -1.63
N SER A 315 -18.98 11.02 -2.89
CA SER A 315 -20.32 11.49 -3.23
C SER A 315 -21.40 10.42 -3.11
N LYS A 316 -20.99 9.14 -3.04
CA LYS A 316 -21.89 7.99 -2.97
C LYS A 316 -21.85 7.35 -1.59
N VAL A 317 -23.02 7.10 -1.01
CA VAL A 317 -23.14 6.40 0.28
C VAL A 317 -22.56 4.98 0.21
N SER A 318 -22.55 4.35 -0.96
CA SER A 318 -21.96 3.03 -1.20
C SER A 318 -20.44 2.98 -0.95
N ASP A 319 -19.77 4.12 -1.01
CA ASP A 319 -18.32 4.22 -0.79
C ASP A 319 -17.98 4.34 0.71
N ILE A 320 -19.00 4.45 1.55
CA ILE A 320 -18.86 4.55 2.99
C ILE A 320 -18.88 3.14 3.60
N ASN A 321 -17.73 2.70 4.06
CA ASN A 321 -17.62 1.42 4.77
C ASN A 321 -17.72 1.65 6.29
N VAL A 322 -18.88 1.32 6.88
CA VAL A 322 -19.13 1.47 8.32
C VAL A 322 -18.62 0.29 9.17
N SER A 323 -18.05 -0.72 8.55
CA SER A 323 -17.52 -1.90 9.27
C SER A 323 -16.18 -1.63 9.97
N THR A 324 -15.51 -0.54 9.62
CA THR A 324 -14.28 -0.09 10.25
C THR A 324 -14.50 1.22 11.01
N GLN A 325 -13.62 1.51 11.97
CA GLN A 325 -13.66 2.79 12.68
C GLN A 325 -13.50 4.00 11.73
N ALA A 326 -12.65 3.87 10.71
CA ALA A 326 -12.48 4.90 9.69
C ALA A 326 -13.76 5.06 8.86
N GLY A 327 -14.37 3.96 8.43
CA GLY A 327 -15.62 3.99 7.67
C GLY A 327 -16.80 4.54 8.48
N ALA A 328 -16.89 4.22 9.77
CA ALA A 328 -17.87 4.81 10.65
C ALA A 328 -17.69 6.33 10.81
N GLY A 329 -16.44 6.80 10.84
CA GLY A 329 -16.13 8.24 10.85
C GLY A 329 -16.54 8.96 9.56
N LEU A 330 -16.57 8.27 8.42
CA LEU A 330 -17.04 8.82 7.15
C LEU A 330 -18.58 8.91 7.09
N ALA A 331 -19.30 8.09 7.87
CA ALA A 331 -20.77 8.07 7.87
C ALA A 331 -21.41 9.16 8.74
N ILE A 332 -20.62 9.81 9.59
CA ILE A 332 -21.07 10.90 10.50
C ILE A 332 -20.67 12.26 9.91
#